data_293352fceed811ca0ee7512f57d41fbb
#
_entry.id   293352fceed811ca0ee7512f57d41fbb
#
_cell.length_a   1.000
_cell.length_b   1.000
_cell.length_c   1.000
_cell.angle_alpha   90.00
_cell.angle_beta   90.00
_cell.angle_gamma   90.00
#
_symmetry.space_group_name_H-M   'P 1'
#
loop_
_entity.id
_entity.type
_entity.pdbx_description
1 polymer ?
#
loop_
_entity_poly.entity_id
_entity_poly.type
_entity_poly.pdbx_seq_one_letter_code
_entity_poly.pdbx_strand_id
1 'polypeptide(L)'
;MNLLMYNDMKLTCLRATENPFGLLKQAAKLTMTTSALIEDKDYTEEAQIKFLKFIIQAEHTSILEHVAWTIYAENISRSLLAQLTRHRIASFTSASQHYSDYSDMPFVVSEEAKKLVLIHGSLHAANFDYTTMLENNMLPREEARQVLPNASAVNLMMTINARSLLNLIKQRICRRNVEEMRIFADRLVELIGHTWPAFAKCLGPYCFYLGKCNQGKMSCNKLWEVTLDDIA
;
A
#
# COMPACT_ATOMS: atom_id res chain seq x y z
N MET A 1 -27.85 -3.02 -2.84
CA MET A 1 -26.57 -2.29 -2.58
C MET A 1 -25.66 -3.15 -1.70
N ASN A 2 -24.46 -3.43 -2.13
CA ASN A 2 -23.48 -4.23 -1.40
C ASN A 2 -22.49 -3.28 -0.66
N LEU A 3 -22.37 -3.43 0.68
CA LEU A 3 -21.42 -2.68 1.50
C LEU A 3 -20.28 -3.59 1.95
N LEU A 4 -19.08 -3.21 1.59
CA LEU A 4 -17.83 -3.81 2.05
C LEU A 4 -17.23 -2.97 3.19
N MET A 5 -16.55 -3.62 4.10
CA MET A 5 -15.76 -2.98 5.15
C MET A 5 -14.30 -2.91 4.75
N TYR A 6 -13.53 -2.06 5.41
CA TYR A 6 -12.08 -1.97 5.17
C TYR A 6 -11.37 -3.31 5.34
N ASN A 7 -11.91 -4.20 6.18
CA ASN A 7 -11.40 -5.57 6.38
C ASN A 7 -11.76 -6.55 5.26
N ASP A 8 -12.63 -6.19 4.30
CA ASP A 8 -12.92 -7.01 3.11
C ASP A 8 -11.92 -6.76 1.97
N MET A 9 -10.98 -5.82 2.17
CA MET A 9 -9.85 -5.59 1.27
C MET A 9 -9.01 -6.86 1.13
N LYS A 10 -8.50 -7.13 -0.07
CA LYS A 10 -7.61 -8.27 -0.32
C LYS A 10 -6.39 -7.81 -1.10
N LEU A 11 -5.21 -8.23 -0.68
CA LEU A 11 -3.95 -8.02 -1.40
C LEU A 11 -3.40 -9.36 -1.89
N THR A 12 -2.99 -9.40 -3.16
CA THR A 12 -2.37 -10.57 -3.79
C THR A 12 -1.06 -10.16 -4.44
N CYS A 13 0.03 -10.85 -4.12
CA CYS A 13 1.29 -10.68 -4.82
C CYS A 13 1.23 -11.43 -6.15
N LEU A 14 1.25 -10.71 -7.28
CA LEU A 14 1.27 -11.28 -8.62
C LEU A 14 2.68 -11.63 -9.07
N ARG A 15 3.66 -10.82 -8.69
CA ARG A 15 5.07 -10.98 -9.01
C ARG A 15 5.93 -10.38 -7.90
N ALA A 16 7.04 -11.02 -7.62
CA ALA A 16 8.09 -10.52 -6.75
C ALA A 16 9.45 -10.82 -7.39
N THR A 17 10.45 -9.99 -7.10
CA THR A 17 11.84 -10.27 -7.46
C THR A 17 12.27 -11.58 -6.77
N GLU A 18 12.76 -12.53 -7.54
CA GLU A 18 13.37 -13.76 -7.03
C GLU A 18 14.70 -13.44 -6.34
N ASN A 19 15.00 -14.16 -5.25
CA ASN A 19 16.18 -13.95 -4.42
C ASN A 19 16.51 -12.46 -4.20
N PRO A 20 15.61 -11.68 -3.56
CA PRO A 20 15.74 -10.23 -3.45
C PRO A 20 17.03 -9.81 -2.72
N PHE A 21 17.44 -10.59 -1.72
CA PHE A 21 18.65 -10.27 -0.97
C PHE A 21 19.94 -10.55 -1.76
N GLY A 22 19.99 -11.63 -2.53
CA GLY A 22 21.10 -11.92 -3.44
C GLY A 22 21.29 -10.78 -4.45
N LEU A 23 20.23 -10.34 -5.09
CA LEU A 23 20.23 -9.19 -6.01
C LEU A 23 20.72 -7.91 -5.32
N LEU A 24 20.25 -7.64 -4.09
CA LEU A 24 20.67 -6.50 -3.29
C LEU A 24 22.15 -6.52 -2.98
N LYS A 25 22.70 -7.69 -2.63
CA LYS A 25 24.15 -7.87 -2.37
C LYS A 25 24.98 -7.65 -3.63
N GLN A 26 24.50 -8.11 -4.78
CA GLN A 26 25.16 -7.86 -6.07
C GLN A 26 25.20 -6.35 -6.38
N ALA A 27 24.07 -5.65 -6.25
CA ALA A 27 24.01 -4.21 -6.45
C ALA A 27 24.97 -3.45 -5.51
N ALA A 28 25.01 -3.83 -4.23
CA ALA A 28 25.91 -3.23 -3.26
C ALA A 28 27.38 -3.49 -3.62
N LYS A 29 27.74 -4.68 -4.08
CA LYS A 29 29.13 -5.01 -4.45
C LYS A 29 29.59 -4.25 -5.69
N LEU A 30 28.72 -4.04 -6.67
CA LEU A 30 29.06 -3.28 -7.89
C LEU A 30 29.52 -1.85 -7.59
N THR A 31 29.10 -1.27 -6.48
CA THR A 31 29.57 0.07 -6.05
C THR A 31 30.99 0.07 -5.51
N MET A 32 31.56 -1.09 -5.20
CA MET A 32 32.85 -1.24 -4.49
C MET A 32 33.91 -2.01 -5.28
N THR A 33 33.58 -2.62 -6.41
CA THR A 33 34.48 -3.48 -7.17
C THR A 33 34.14 -3.51 -8.66
N THR A 34 35.19 -3.68 -9.48
CA THR A 34 35.06 -3.95 -10.92
C THR A 34 35.07 -5.46 -11.25
N SER A 35 35.18 -6.33 -10.26
CA SER A 35 35.17 -7.79 -10.46
C SER A 35 33.78 -8.29 -10.87
N ALA A 36 33.76 -9.49 -11.48
CA ALA A 36 32.53 -10.15 -11.92
C ALA A 36 31.47 -10.25 -10.81
N LEU A 37 30.21 -10.44 -11.22
CA LEU A 37 29.06 -10.62 -10.33
C LEU A 37 29.34 -11.70 -9.27
N ILE A 38 28.74 -11.53 -8.13
CA ILE A 38 28.91 -12.41 -6.98
C ILE A 38 28.20 -13.73 -7.26
N GLU A 39 28.78 -14.82 -6.81
CA GLU A 39 28.08 -16.10 -6.67
C GLU A 39 26.86 -15.92 -5.77
N ASP A 40 25.74 -16.55 -6.16
CA ASP A 40 24.55 -16.60 -5.35
C ASP A 40 24.82 -17.44 -4.10
N LYS A 41 24.72 -16.82 -2.94
CA LYS A 41 24.90 -17.47 -1.64
C LYS A 41 23.62 -17.35 -0.85
N ASP A 42 23.31 -18.43 -0.13
CA ASP A 42 22.26 -18.38 0.88
C ASP A 42 22.73 -17.54 2.08
N TYR A 43 21.85 -16.64 2.51
CA TYR A 43 22.08 -15.78 3.67
C TYR A 43 21.02 -16.06 4.73
N THR A 44 21.46 -16.19 5.98
CA THR A 44 20.50 -16.31 7.11
C THR A 44 19.66 -15.04 7.23
N GLU A 45 18.50 -15.16 7.83
CA GLU A 45 17.60 -14.03 8.02
C GLU A 45 18.26 -12.93 8.86
N GLU A 46 19.02 -13.30 9.90
CA GLU A 46 19.75 -12.37 10.76
C GLU A 46 20.82 -11.59 9.96
N ALA A 47 21.53 -12.25 9.05
CA ALA A 47 22.49 -11.59 8.18
C ALA A 47 21.83 -10.60 7.23
N GLN A 48 20.65 -10.94 6.72
CA GLN A 48 19.83 -10.07 5.89
C GLN A 48 19.35 -8.84 6.68
N ILE A 49 18.77 -9.05 7.87
CA ILE A 49 18.32 -7.97 8.75
C ILE A 49 19.46 -7.02 9.09
N LYS A 50 20.62 -7.55 9.51
CA LYS A 50 21.78 -6.75 9.84
C LYS A 50 22.22 -5.85 8.68
N PHE A 51 22.22 -6.37 7.47
CA PHE A 51 22.59 -5.60 6.29
C PHE A 51 21.50 -4.55 5.93
N LEU A 52 20.23 -4.92 6.00
CA LEU A 52 19.10 -4.01 5.75
C LEU A 52 19.09 -2.85 6.76
N LYS A 53 19.29 -3.13 8.05
CA LYS A 53 19.46 -2.10 9.09
C LYS A 53 20.55 -1.10 8.71
N PHE A 54 21.73 -1.61 8.37
CA PHE A 54 22.87 -0.77 7.98
C PHE A 54 22.54 0.15 6.80
N ILE A 55 22.00 -0.37 5.70
CA ILE A 55 21.70 0.46 4.51
C ILE A 55 20.56 1.46 4.76
N ILE A 56 19.57 1.10 5.60
CA ILE A 56 18.46 1.99 5.95
C ILE A 56 18.95 3.13 6.85
N GLN A 57 19.77 2.84 7.87
CA GLN A 57 20.32 3.83 8.80
C GLN A 57 21.36 4.76 8.13
N ALA A 58 22.16 4.22 7.24
CA ALA A 58 23.16 4.97 6.47
C ALA A 58 22.54 5.68 5.23
N GLU A 59 21.22 5.56 5.01
CA GLU A 59 20.49 6.10 3.87
C GLU A 59 20.99 5.60 2.49
N HIS A 60 21.73 4.49 2.46
CA HIS A 60 22.21 3.85 1.22
C HIS A 60 21.12 3.02 0.54
N THR A 61 19.93 3.59 0.42
CA THR A 61 18.70 2.89 0.00
C THR A 61 18.53 2.79 -1.52
N SER A 62 19.42 3.37 -2.33
CA SER A 62 19.33 3.31 -3.80
C SER A 62 19.34 1.88 -4.34
N ILE A 63 20.13 0.99 -3.73
CA ILE A 63 20.22 -0.42 -4.13
C ILE A 63 18.90 -1.19 -3.93
N LEU A 64 17.99 -0.73 -3.05
CA LEU A 64 16.66 -1.29 -2.87
C LEU A 64 15.77 -1.10 -4.10
N GLU A 65 16.11 -0.21 -5.01
CA GLU A 65 15.31 0.06 -6.22
C GLU A 65 15.29 -1.12 -7.21
N HIS A 66 16.27 -2.03 -7.12
CA HIS A 66 16.35 -3.23 -7.95
C HIS A 66 15.35 -4.33 -7.55
N VAL A 67 14.81 -4.28 -6.34
CA VAL A 67 13.83 -5.26 -5.84
C VAL A 67 12.44 -4.67 -5.96
N ALA A 68 11.51 -5.41 -6.58
CA ALA A 68 10.16 -4.92 -6.84
C ALA A 68 9.08 -5.99 -6.66
N TRP A 69 7.85 -5.53 -6.44
CA TRP A 69 6.63 -6.33 -6.39
C TRP A 69 5.57 -5.75 -7.30
N THR A 70 4.79 -6.64 -7.94
CA THR A 70 3.51 -6.30 -8.57
C THR A 70 2.40 -6.90 -7.73
N ILE A 71 1.54 -6.04 -7.21
CA ILE A 71 0.51 -6.35 -6.23
C ILE A 71 -0.85 -6.00 -6.80
N TYR A 72 -1.83 -6.88 -6.62
CA TYR A 72 -3.22 -6.64 -6.93
C TYR A 72 -3.99 -6.40 -5.63
N ALA A 73 -4.69 -5.27 -5.55
CA ALA A 73 -5.53 -4.89 -4.42
C ALA A 73 -7.00 -4.88 -4.87
N GLU A 74 -7.85 -5.58 -4.14
CA GLU A 74 -9.28 -5.68 -4.35
C GLU A 74 -10.03 -4.97 -3.22
N ASN A 75 -11.21 -4.44 -3.54
CA ASN A 75 -12.11 -3.86 -2.55
C ASN A 75 -11.50 -2.69 -1.79
N ILE A 76 -10.77 -1.82 -2.47
CA ILE A 76 -10.31 -0.55 -1.90
C ILE A 76 -11.26 0.58 -2.30
N SER A 77 -11.38 1.63 -1.48
CA SER A 77 -12.16 2.80 -1.84
C SER A 77 -11.43 3.70 -2.85
N ARG A 78 -12.19 4.49 -3.62
CA ARG A 78 -11.62 5.58 -4.43
C ARG A 78 -10.87 6.59 -3.57
N SER A 79 -11.28 6.77 -2.31
CA SER A 79 -10.56 7.60 -1.34
C SER A 79 -9.16 7.06 -1.07
N LEU A 80 -9.02 5.75 -0.85
CA LEU A 80 -7.71 5.11 -0.67
C LEU A 80 -6.87 5.20 -1.94
N LEU A 81 -7.46 4.90 -3.11
CA LEU A 81 -6.78 5.02 -4.40
C LEU A 81 -6.17 6.41 -4.59
N ALA A 82 -6.93 7.48 -4.30
CA ALA A 82 -6.45 8.85 -4.41
C ALA A 82 -5.25 9.15 -3.50
N GLN A 83 -5.14 8.48 -2.35
CA GLN A 83 -4.00 8.61 -1.44
C GLN A 83 -2.79 7.77 -1.89
N LEU A 84 -3.01 6.57 -2.43
CA LEU A 84 -1.96 5.68 -2.93
C LEU A 84 -1.25 6.28 -4.15
N THR A 85 -2.00 6.82 -5.10
CA THR A 85 -1.43 7.43 -6.32
C THR A 85 -0.61 8.70 -6.07
N ARG A 86 -0.57 9.20 -4.83
CA ARG A 86 0.37 10.27 -4.43
C ARG A 86 1.82 9.78 -4.31
N HIS A 87 2.04 8.47 -4.21
CA HIS A 87 3.36 7.85 -4.21
C HIS A 87 3.85 7.70 -5.66
N ARG A 88 4.59 8.72 -6.15
CA ARG A 88 4.90 8.90 -7.58
C ARG A 88 5.89 7.86 -8.15
N ILE A 89 6.73 7.25 -7.31
CA ILE A 89 7.72 6.26 -7.75
C ILE A 89 7.10 4.85 -7.58
N ALA A 90 6.00 4.65 -8.28
CA ALA A 90 5.30 3.39 -8.43
C ALA A 90 4.41 3.48 -9.66
N SER A 91 4.03 2.33 -10.23
CA SER A 91 3.07 2.25 -11.35
C SER A 91 1.72 1.79 -10.82
N PHE A 92 0.65 2.44 -11.29
CA PHE A 92 -0.71 2.16 -10.86
C PHE A 92 -1.61 1.97 -12.08
N THR A 93 -2.43 0.90 -12.05
CA THR A 93 -3.52 0.68 -12.99
C THR A 93 -4.76 0.29 -12.20
N SER A 94 -5.84 1.03 -12.37
CA SER A 94 -7.10 0.78 -11.66
C SER A 94 -8.29 0.71 -12.62
N ALA A 95 -9.38 0.09 -12.17
CA ALA A 95 -10.63 0.10 -12.93
C ALA A 95 -11.09 1.54 -13.24
N SER A 96 -11.40 1.77 -14.51
CA SER A 96 -11.79 3.08 -15.02
C SER A 96 -13.31 3.25 -14.95
N GLN A 97 -13.78 4.32 -14.31
CA GLN A 97 -15.19 4.73 -14.34
C GLN A 97 -15.65 5.29 -15.70
N HIS A 98 -14.75 5.42 -16.66
CA HIS A 98 -15.09 5.78 -18.03
C HIS A 98 -15.56 4.55 -18.83
N TYR A 99 -14.88 3.40 -18.64
CA TYR A 99 -15.15 2.19 -19.41
C TYR A 99 -15.98 1.14 -18.65
N SER A 100 -15.82 1.07 -17.34
CA SER A 100 -16.52 0.06 -16.52
C SER A 100 -17.88 0.58 -16.03
N ASP A 101 -18.85 -0.31 -16.00
CA ASP A 101 -20.14 -0.05 -15.37
C ASP A 101 -20.04 -0.18 -13.85
N TYR A 102 -20.52 0.82 -13.14
CA TYR A 102 -20.49 0.90 -11.68
C TYR A 102 -21.87 0.72 -11.04
N SER A 103 -22.91 0.35 -11.81
CA SER A 103 -24.27 0.16 -11.32
C SER A 103 -24.36 -0.85 -10.17
N ASP A 104 -23.61 -1.96 -10.25
CA ASP A 104 -23.57 -3.02 -9.24
C ASP A 104 -22.32 -2.97 -8.36
N MET A 105 -21.52 -1.89 -8.46
CA MET A 105 -20.28 -1.79 -7.71
C MET A 105 -20.54 -1.63 -6.21
N PRO A 106 -19.86 -2.37 -5.33
CA PRO A 106 -20.00 -2.18 -3.89
C PRO A 106 -19.39 -0.86 -3.41
N PHE A 107 -19.74 -0.47 -2.20
CA PHE A 107 -19.14 0.68 -1.51
C PHE A 107 -18.33 0.21 -0.31
N VAL A 108 -17.16 0.80 -0.11
CA VAL A 108 -16.23 0.49 0.97
C VAL A 108 -16.38 1.54 2.07
N VAL A 109 -16.73 1.10 3.28
CA VAL A 109 -17.03 1.98 4.42
C VAL A 109 -16.36 1.46 5.70
N SER A 110 -16.21 2.32 6.72
CA SER A 110 -15.81 1.87 8.06
C SER A 110 -16.94 1.13 8.76
N GLU A 111 -16.60 0.35 9.81
CA GLU A 111 -17.59 -0.31 10.67
C GLU A 111 -18.57 0.68 11.30
N GLU A 112 -18.08 1.87 11.71
CA GLU A 112 -18.91 2.92 12.30
C GLU A 112 -19.84 3.53 11.25
N ALA A 113 -19.34 3.82 10.04
CA ALA A 113 -20.13 4.37 8.96
C ALA A 113 -21.22 3.41 8.51
N LYS A 114 -20.94 2.10 8.51
CA LYS A 114 -21.91 1.05 8.19
C LYS A 114 -23.15 1.06 9.11
N LYS A 115 -23.02 1.51 10.36
CA LYS A 115 -24.12 1.58 11.33
C LYS A 115 -25.02 2.79 11.13
N LEU A 116 -24.62 3.76 10.31
CA LEU A 116 -25.34 5.02 10.13
C LEU A 116 -26.37 4.93 8.98
N VAL A 117 -27.65 5.04 9.28
CA VAL A 117 -28.74 5.05 8.28
C VAL A 117 -28.52 6.13 7.22
N LEU A 118 -27.98 7.29 7.62
CA LEU A 118 -27.66 8.39 6.69
C LEU A 118 -26.66 7.97 5.61
N ILE A 119 -25.63 7.22 5.97
CA ILE A 119 -24.65 6.70 5.00
C ILE A 119 -25.33 5.76 4.00
N HIS A 120 -26.15 4.81 4.50
CA HIS A 120 -26.91 3.91 3.62
C HIS A 120 -27.78 4.67 2.63
N GLY A 121 -28.56 5.66 3.12
CA GLY A 121 -29.44 6.49 2.28
C GLY A 121 -28.66 7.26 1.22
N SER A 122 -27.55 7.91 1.59
CA SER A 122 -26.71 8.68 0.66
C SER A 122 -26.06 7.80 -0.42
N LEU A 123 -25.52 6.64 -0.04
CA LEU A 123 -24.91 5.72 -1.00
C LEU A 123 -25.95 5.09 -1.93
N HIS A 124 -27.14 4.76 -1.40
CA HIS A 124 -28.24 4.26 -2.21
C HIS A 124 -28.71 5.30 -3.23
N ALA A 125 -28.89 6.56 -2.80
CA ALA A 125 -29.29 7.64 -3.69
C ALA A 125 -28.28 7.85 -4.82
N ALA A 126 -26.97 7.90 -4.48
CA ALA A 126 -25.90 8.05 -5.47
C ALA A 126 -25.88 6.91 -6.50
N ASN A 127 -26.07 5.66 -6.04
CA ASN A 127 -26.14 4.50 -6.94
C ASN A 127 -27.39 4.56 -7.83
N PHE A 128 -28.54 4.92 -7.25
CA PHE A 128 -29.81 5.07 -7.97
C PHE A 128 -29.71 6.14 -9.07
N ASP A 129 -29.15 7.31 -8.74
CA ASP A 129 -28.97 8.41 -9.69
C ASP A 129 -28.05 7.99 -10.84
N TYR A 130 -26.89 7.35 -10.51
CA TYR A 130 -25.96 6.85 -11.53
C TYR A 130 -26.62 5.86 -12.48
N THR A 131 -27.31 4.84 -11.93
CA THR A 131 -27.97 3.79 -12.71
C THR A 131 -29.10 4.38 -13.57
N THR A 132 -29.91 5.29 -13.00
CA THR A 132 -31.01 5.96 -13.70
C THR A 132 -30.49 6.78 -14.90
N MET A 133 -29.37 7.50 -14.73
CA MET A 133 -28.75 8.27 -15.84
C MET A 133 -28.32 7.36 -17.00
N LEU A 134 -27.77 6.18 -16.68
CA LEU A 134 -27.32 5.24 -17.70
C LEU A 134 -28.49 4.53 -18.41
N GLU A 135 -29.44 3.98 -17.64
CA GLU A 135 -30.58 3.22 -18.18
C GLU A 135 -31.47 4.07 -19.08
N ASN A 136 -31.61 5.35 -18.75
CA ASN A 136 -32.42 6.29 -19.56
C ASN A 136 -31.59 7.06 -20.61
N ASN A 137 -30.33 6.69 -20.84
CA ASN A 137 -29.41 7.37 -21.76
C ASN A 137 -29.35 8.90 -21.55
N MET A 138 -29.43 9.36 -20.29
CA MET A 138 -29.37 10.78 -19.95
C MET A 138 -27.98 11.35 -20.07
N LEU A 139 -26.97 10.58 -19.64
CA LEU A 139 -25.54 10.94 -19.68
C LEU A 139 -24.69 9.72 -20.04
N PRO A 140 -23.54 9.91 -20.71
CA PRO A 140 -22.55 8.86 -20.88
C PRO A 140 -21.86 8.55 -19.54
N ARG A 141 -21.24 7.36 -19.41
CA ARG A 141 -20.60 6.89 -18.15
C ARG A 141 -19.57 7.88 -17.58
N GLU A 142 -18.76 8.48 -18.41
CA GLU A 142 -17.75 9.47 -18.03
C GLU A 142 -18.32 10.73 -17.37
N GLU A 143 -19.58 11.03 -17.60
CA GLU A 143 -20.28 12.13 -16.96
C GLU A 143 -21.14 11.66 -15.81
N ALA A 144 -21.91 10.57 -15.96
CA ALA A 144 -22.74 10.00 -14.91
C ALA A 144 -21.96 9.66 -13.63
N ARG A 145 -20.69 9.23 -13.77
CA ARG A 145 -19.80 8.95 -12.62
C ARG A 145 -19.58 10.11 -11.64
N GLN A 146 -19.96 11.34 -11.99
CA GLN A 146 -19.82 12.51 -11.12
C GLN A 146 -20.64 12.39 -9.83
N VAL A 147 -21.72 11.60 -9.82
CA VAL A 147 -22.52 11.33 -8.62
C VAL A 147 -21.95 10.22 -7.75
N LEU A 148 -20.97 9.44 -8.25
CA LEU A 148 -20.40 8.32 -7.50
C LEU A 148 -19.52 8.83 -6.33
N PRO A 149 -19.75 8.33 -5.11
CA PRO A 149 -19.03 8.78 -3.93
C PRO A 149 -17.60 8.21 -3.88
N ASN A 150 -16.75 8.82 -3.06
CA ASN A 150 -15.41 8.33 -2.75
C ASN A 150 -15.39 6.94 -2.10
N ALA A 151 -16.51 6.49 -1.56
CA ALA A 151 -16.69 5.15 -1.03
C ALA A 151 -16.82 4.07 -2.12
N SER A 152 -17.00 4.44 -3.40
CA SER A 152 -17.09 3.45 -4.49
C SER A 152 -15.86 2.55 -4.49
N ALA A 153 -16.08 1.24 -4.51
CA ALA A 153 -14.99 0.26 -4.55
C ALA A 153 -14.25 0.32 -5.88
N VAL A 154 -12.98 -0.01 -5.84
CA VAL A 154 -12.13 -0.12 -7.02
C VAL A 154 -11.05 -1.18 -6.78
N ASN A 155 -10.64 -1.83 -7.85
CA ASN A 155 -9.49 -2.72 -7.85
C ASN A 155 -8.28 -2.01 -8.46
N LEU A 156 -7.11 -2.31 -7.95
CA LEU A 156 -5.86 -1.65 -8.28
C LEU A 156 -4.74 -2.67 -8.50
N MET A 157 -4.00 -2.52 -9.58
CA MET A 157 -2.68 -3.12 -9.74
C MET A 157 -1.62 -2.06 -9.43
N MET A 158 -0.67 -2.40 -8.57
CA MET A 158 0.45 -1.53 -8.19
C MET A 158 1.76 -2.27 -8.38
N THR A 159 2.72 -1.66 -9.11
CA THR A 159 4.11 -2.13 -9.14
C THR A 159 4.99 -1.12 -8.40
N ILE A 160 5.73 -1.60 -7.41
CA ILE A 160 6.52 -0.75 -6.51
C ILE A 160 7.85 -1.43 -6.16
N ASN A 161 8.95 -0.67 -6.16
CA ASN A 161 10.25 -1.16 -5.68
C ASN A 161 10.40 -1.04 -4.17
N ALA A 162 11.38 -1.75 -3.59
CA ALA A 162 11.58 -1.82 -2.14
C ALA A 162 11.89 -0.45 -1.50
N ARG A 163 12.59 0.46 -2.18
CA ARG A 163 12.85 1.81 -1.67
C ARG A 163 11.56 2.63 -1.55
N SER A 164 10.75 2.61 -2.60
CA SER A 164 9.47 3.30 -2.63
C SER A 164 8.47 2.69 -1.63
N LEU A 165 8.49 1.35 -1.49
CA LEU A 165 7.70 0.64 -0.49
C LEU A 165 8.09 1.03 0.94
N LEU A 166 9.39 1.06 1.25
CA LEU A 166 9.92 1.54 2.53
C LEU A 166 9.39 2.95 2.85
N ASN A 167 9.44 3.86 1.86
CA ASN A 167 8.93 5.22 2.02
C ASN A 167 7.39 5.27 2.20
N LEU A 168 6.66 4.45 1.46
CA LEU A 168 5.20 4.32 1.60
C LEU A 168 4.85 3.88 3.03
N ILE A 169 5.45 2.79 3.51
CA ILE A 169 5.17 2.25 4.85
C ILE A 169 5.55 3.26 5.94
N LYS A 170 6.73 3.90 5.88
CA LYS A 170 7.12 4.95 6.83
C LYS A 170 6.03 6.01 7.03
N GLN A 171 5.34 6.37 5.95
CA GLN A 171 4.32 7.41 5.97
C GLN A 171 2.92 6.89 6.30
N ARG A 172 2.55 5.69 5.84
CA ARG A 172 1.15 5.25 5.78
C ARG A 172 0.72 4.31 6.90
N ILE A 173 1.64 3.54 7.47
CA ILE A 173 1.33 2.65 8.61
C ILE A 173 1.14 3.40 9.94
N CYS A 174 1.50 4.68 9.98
CA CYS A 174 1.39 5.51 11.18
C CYS A 174 -0.06 5.60 11.67
N ARG A 175 -0.30 5.46 12.98
CA ARG A 175 -1.63 5.51 13.64
C ARG A 175 -2.42 6.79 13.37
N ARG A 176 -1.79 7.84 12.83
CA ARG A 176 -2.45 9.10 12.44
C ARG A 176 -3.11 9.05 11.06
N ASN A 177 -2.82 8.05 10.25
CA ASN A 177 -3.50 7.92 8.97
C ASN A 177 -4.95 7.45 9.14
N VAL A 178 -5.75 7.66 8.11
CA VAL A 178 -7.10 7.10 8.05
C VAL A 178 -7.04 5.58 8.16
N GLU A 179 -8.06 4.99 8.74
CA GLU A 179 -8.10 3.58 9.09
C GLU A 179 -7.87 2.68 7.87
N GLU A 180 -8.57 2.93 6.75
CA GLU A 180 -8.43 2.15 5.53
C GLU A 180 -6.98 2.10 5.02
N MET A 181 -6.27 3.25 5.07
CA MET A 181 -4.86 3.31 4.67
C MET A 181 -3.95 2.53 5.61
N ARG A 182 -4.25 2.51 6.91
CA ARG A 182 -3.48 1.72 7.89
C ARG A 182 -3.66 0.23 7.65
N ILE A 183 -4.91 -0.22 7.45
CA ILE A 183 -5.22 -1.62 7.13
C ILE A 183 -4.51 -2.04 5.83
N PHE A 184 -4.52 -1.18 4.81
CA PHE A 184 -3.76 -1.43 3.58
C PHE A 184 -2.27 -1.60 3.83
N ALA A 185 -1.66 -0.68 4.60
CA ALA A 185 -0.24 -0.72 4.92
C ALA A 185 0.14 -1.94 5.76
N ASP A 186 -0.68 -2.32 6.76
CA ASP A 186 -0.47 -3.51 7.58
C ASP A 186 -0.50 -4.79 6.73
N ARG A 187 -1.52 -4.94 5.88
CA ARG A 187 -1.63 -6.09 4.96
C ARG A 187 -0.51 -6.13 3.92
N LEU A 188 -0.03 -4.96 3.50
CA LEU A 188 1.09 -4.88 2.59
C LEU A 188 2.37 -5.38 3.25
N VAL A 189 2.63 -5.03 4.51
CA VAL A 189 3.78 -5.56 5.29
C VAL A 189 3.66 -7.08 5.46
N GLU A 190 2.47 -7.59 5.78
CA GLU A 190 2.20 -9.03 5.87
C GLU A 190 2.49 -9.73 4.54
N LEU A 191 1.98 -9.19 3.42
CA LEU A 191 2.20 -9.75 2.08
C LEU A 191 3.69 -9.80 1.72
N ILE A 192 4.45 -8.74 2.03
CA ILE A 192 5.91 -8.71 1.84
C ILE A 192 6.60 -9.74 2.73
N GLY A 193 6.09 -9.98 3.93
CA GLY A 193 6.60 -11.01 4.84
C GLY A 193 6.59 -12.41 4.25
N HIS A 194 5.64 -12.73 3.37
CA HIS A 194 5.61 -14.03 2.66
C HIS A 194 6.67 -14.15 1.56
N THR A 195 7.17 -13.05 1.03
CA THR A 195 8.16 -13.05 -0.07
C THR A 195 9.56 -12.69 0.37
N TRP A 196 9.68 -11.82 1.37
CA TRP A 196 10.95 -11.38 1.95
C TRP A 196 10.80 -11.03 3.44
N PRO A 197 10.81 -12.04 4.34
CA PRO A 197 10.57 -11.86 5.78
C PRO A 197 11.52 -10.85 6.44
N ALA A 198 12.82 -10.92 6.14
CA ALA A 198 13.83 -10.01 6.69
C ALA A 198 13.52 -8.53 6.38
N PHE A 199 13.06 -8.23 5.16
CA PHE A 199 12.71 -6.87 4.78
C PHE A 199 11.41 -6.41 5.46
N ALA A 200 10.41 -7.28 5.55
CA ALA A 200 9.15 -6.96 6.23
C ALA A 200 9.37 -6.57 7.70
N LYS A 201 10.28 -7.26 8.40
CA LYS A 201 10.67 -6.91 9.80
C LYS A 201 11.32 -5.52 9.90
N CYS A 202 11.92 -5.02 8.84
CA CYS A 202 12.52 -3.68 8.80
C CYS A 202 11.52 -2.58 8.38
N LEU A 203 10.22 -2.89 8.23
CA LEU A 203 9.19 -1.94 7.82
C LEU A 203 8.40 -1.42 9.04
N GLY A 204 8.27 -0.10 9.16
CA GLY A 204 7.52 0.54 10.23
C GLY A 204 7.32 2.04 10.01
N PRO A 205 6.59 2.73 10.89
CA PRO A 205 6.40 4.17 10.81
C PRO A 205 7.70 4.94 11.14
N TYR A 206 7.71 6.24 10.93
CA TYR A 206 8.90 7.06 11.25
C TYR A 206 9.42 6.86 12.68
N CYS A 207 8.53 6.72 13.67
CA CYS A 207 8.97 6.51 15.06
C CYS A 207 9.65 5.17 15.29
N PHE A 208 9.41 4.15 14.46
CA PHE A 208 10.15 2.89 14.46
C PHE A 208 11.64 3.10 14.12
N TYR A 209 11.95 4.00 13.17
CA TYR A 209 13.33 4.29 12.76
C TYR A 209 14.04 5.29 13.67
N LEU A 210 13.29 6.18 14.32
CA LEU A 210 13.85 7.31 15.07
C LEU A 210 13.83 7.09 16.59
N GLY A 211 13.15 6.06 17.09
CA GLY A 211 12.89 5.86 18.52
C GLY A 211 12.02 6.97 19.14
N LYS A 212 11.56 7.94 18.35
CA LYS A 212 10.74 9.08 18.80
C LYS A 212 9.77 9.54 17.71
N CYS A 213 8.66 10.16 18.11
CA CYS A 213 7.74 10.77 17.17
C CYS A 213 8.27 12.09 16.64
N ASN A 214 8.28 12.29 15.32
CA ASN A 214 8.71 13.52 14.64
C ASN A 214 7.55 14.46 14.30
N GLN A 215 6.30 14.17 14.77
CA GLN A 215 5.10 14.91 14.40
C GLN A 215 4.78 16.10 15.36
N GLY A 216 5.63 16.37 16.33
CA GLY A 216 5.45 17.48 17.27
C GLY A 216 4.09 17.44 17.97
N LYS A 217 3.36 18.56 17.97
CA LYS A 217 2.02 18.68 18.58
C LYS A 217 0.98 17.74 17.96
N MET A 218 1.22 17.21 16.78
CA MET A 218 0.35 16.29 16.08
C MET A 218 0.67 14.82 16.38
N SER A 219 1.52 14.53 17.38
CA SER A 219 1.82 13.18 17.82
C SER A 219 0.57 12.40 18.22
N CYS A 220 0.51 11.10 17.90
CA CYS A 220 -0.52 10.20 18.44
C CYS A 220 -0.23 9.81 19.91
N ASN A 221 0.92 10.22 20.47
CA ASN A 221 1.42 9.88 21.82
C ASN A 221 1.55 8.37 22.10
N LYS A 222 1.58 7.55 21.04
CA LYS A 222 1.76 6.10 21.11
C LYS A 222 2.86 5.72 20.12
N LEU A 223 4.09 5.61 20.64
CA LEU A 223 5.21 5.14 19.82
C LEU A 223 4.98 3.69 19.37
N TRP A 224 5.68 3.29 18.34
CA TRP A 224 5.75 1.89 17.94
C TRP A 224 6.46 1.12 19.05
N GLU A 225 5.98 -0.09 19.35
CA GLU A 225 6.43 -0.86 20.53
C GLU A 225 7.89 -1.30 20.44
N VAL A 226 8.37 -1.50 19.21
CA VAL A 226 9.74 -1.84 18.88
C VAL A 226 10.36 -0.78 17.97
N THR A 227 11.68 -0.65 17.96
CA THR A 227 12.42 0.19 17.03
C THR A 227 13.20 -0.69 16.03
N LEU A 228 13.75 -0.08 14.98
CA LEU A 228 14.60 -0.81 14.05
C LEU A 228 15.81 -1.44 14.76
N ASP A 229 16.31 -0.83 15.82
CA ASP A 229 17.45 -1.35 16.59
C ASP A 229 17.10 -2.62 17.37
N ASP A 230 15.83 -2.79 17.77
CA ASP A 230 15.36 -3.96 18.52
C ASP A 230 15.16 -5.21 17.64
N ILE A 231 15.17 -5.07 16.31
CA ILE A 231 15.02 -6.20 15.39
C ILE A 231 16.31 -7.01 15.35
N ALA A 232 16.21 -8.29 15.66
CA ALA A 232 17.33 -9.24 15.68
C ALA A 232 17.48 -9.95 14.33
#